data_8a318b738d91c57dfbf609da56c87b05
#
_entry.id   8a318b738d91c57dfbf609da56c87b05
#
_cell.length_a   1.000
_cell.length_b   1.000
_cell.length_c   1.000
_cell.angle_alpha   90.00
_cell.angle_beta   90.00
_cell.angle_gamma   90.00
#
_symmetry.space_group_name_H-M   'P 1'
#
loop_
_entity.id
_entity.type
_entity.pdbx_description
1 polymer ?
#
loop_
_entity_poly.entity_id
_entity_poly.type
_entity_poly.pdbx_seq_one_letter_code
_entity_poly.pdbx_strand_id
1 'polypeptide(L)' 'MTEEKPKQYKIMLNATNGYHLIADDAIHLNKDQATEKYWGYVNGGENPNDLKIVWQDDPRYPTLEPRPGFIPPTS' A
#
# COMPACT_ATOMS: atom_id res chain seq x y z
N MET A 1 16.03 27.94 2.76
CA MET A 1 15.41 26.85 3.37
C MET A 1 14.86 25.87 2.37
N THR A 2 15.07 24.67 2.63
CA THR A 2 14.71 23.64 1.71
C THR A 2 13.31 23.16 1.98
N GLU A 3 12.55 23.09 0.94
CA GLU A 3 11.25 22.52 1.07
C GLU A 3 11.36 21.06 0.87
N GLU A 4 11.04 20.32 1.86
CA GLU A 4 11.04 18.88 1.72
C GLU A 4 9.65 18.43 1.38
N LYS A 5 9.56 17.66 0.34
CA LYS A 5 8.29 17.05 0.05
C LYS A 5 7.92 16.09 1.15
N PRO A 6 6.67 16.09 1.59
CA PRO A 6 6.24 15.11 2.57
C PRO A 6 6.45 13.72 1.99
N LYS A 7 6.91 12.82 2.84
CA LYS A 7 7.06 11.45 2.43
C LYS A 7 5.70 10.84 2.20
N GLN A 8 5.64 10.06 1.16
CA GLN A 8 4.41 9.35 0.84
C GLN A 8 4.65 7.87 0.98
N TYR A 9 3.60 7.16 1.29
CA TYR A 9 3.67 5.75 1.59
C TYR A 9 2.66 4.99 0.76
N LYS A 10 2.87 3.71 0.66
CA LYS A 10 1.94 2.81 0.01
C LYS A 10 1.84 1.55 0.84
N ILE A 11 0.73 0.83 0.68
CA ILE A 11 0.50 -0.39 1.42
C ILE A 11 0.62 -1.55 0.44
N MET A 12 1.54 -2.45 0.74
CA MET A 12 1.81 -3.59 -0.13
C MET A 12 1.25 -4.84 0.50
N LEU A 13 0.82 -5.76 -0.33
CA LEU A 13 0.30 -7.04 0.10
C LEU A 13 1.22 -8.13 -0.41
N ASN A 14 1.57 -9.06 0.47
CA ASN A 14 2.40 -10.19 0.09
C ASN A 14 1.52 -11.20 -0.66
N ALA A 15 1.79 -11.35 -1.93
CA ALA A 15 1.06 -12.30 -2.77
C ALA A 15 1.99 -13.44 -3.13
N THR A 16 1.46 -14.41 -3.85
CA THR A 16 2.21 -15.61 -4.20
C THR A 16 3.50 -15.28 -4.91
N ASN A 17 3.48 -14.29 -5.77
CA ASN A 17 4.65 -13.93 -6.56
C ASN A 17 5.28 -12.62 -6.10
N GLY A 18 5.14 -12.28 -4.82
CA GLY A 18 5.81 -11.12 -4.27
C GLY A 18 4.83 -10.10 -3.75
N TYR A 19 5.36 -8.93 -3.45
CA TYR A 19 4.52 -7.86 -2.91
C TYR A 19 3.88 -7.06 -4.04
N HIS A 20 2.62 -6.78 -3.89
CA HIS A 20 1.86 -5.98 -4.83
C HIS A 20 1.12 -4.88 -4.09
N LEU A 21 0.80 -3.82 -4.78
CA LEU A 21 -0.03 -2.78 -4.21
C LEU A 21 -1.39 -3.38 -3.87
N ILE A 22 -1.87 -3.15 -2.66
CA ILE A 22 -3.09 -3.81 -2.22
C ILE A 22 -4.32 -3.26 -2.91
N ALA A 23 -4.29 -1.98 -3.29
CA ALA A 23 -5.41 -1.35 -3.97
C ALA A 23 -4.90 -0.11 -4.67
N ASP A 24 -5.64 0.34 -5.67
CA ASP A 24 -5.23 1.52 -6.44
C ASP A 24 -5.11 2.76 -5.57
N ASP A 25 -5.91 2.84 -4.52
CA ASP A 25 -5.89 4.01 -3.67
C ASP A 25 -4.97 3.86 -2.45
N ALA A 26 -4.20 2.79 -2.41
CA ALA A 26 -3.28 2.56 -1.30
C ALA A 26 -1.89 3.08 -1.63
N ILE A 27 -1.82 4.25 -2.22
CA ILE A 27 -0.58 4.88 -2.62
C ILE A 27 -0.75 6.38 -2.47
N HIS A 28 0.34 7.10 -2.45
CA HIS A 28 0.32 8.56 -2.25
C HIS A 28 -0.28 8.94 -0.90
N LEU A 29 0.00 8.13 0.12
CA LEU A 29 -0.57 8.34 1.44
C LEU A 29 0.48 8.97 2.34
N ASN A 30 0.04 9.88 3.20
CA ASN A 30 0.95 10.33 4.25
C ASN A 30 0.96 9.28 5.34
N LYS A 31 1.80 9.49 6.36
CA LYS A 31 1.97 8.48 7.39
C LYS A 31 0.66 8.16 8.09
N ASP A 32 -0.11 9.19 8.43
CA ASP A 32 -1.37 8.97 9.14
C ASP A 32 -2.37 8.25 8.28
N GLN A 33 -2.47 8.64 7.03
CA GLN A 33 -3.38 7.99 6.09
C GLN A 33 -3.00 6.54 5.88
N ALA A 34 -1.71 6.27 5.75
CA ALA A 34 -1.24 4.91 5.53
C ALA A 34 -1.58 4.04 6.74
N THR A 35 -1.36 4.56 7.93
CA THR A 35 -1.66 3.82 9.15
C THR A 35 -3.14 3.52 9.24
N GLU A 36 -3.97 4.51 8.93
CA GLU A 36 -5.41 4.35 9.03
C GLU A 36 -5.91 3.32 8.03
N LYS A 37 -5.41 3.41 6.78
CA LYS A 37 -5.81 2.43 5.78
C LYS A 37 -5.33 1.03 6.14
N TYR A 38 -4.13 0.93 6.68
CA TYR A 38 -3.58 -0.35 7.09
C TYR A 38 -4.53 -1.04 8.08
N TRP A 39 -4.93 -0.31 9.09
CA TRP A 39 -5.83 -0.89 10.09
C TRP A 39 -7.21 -1.15 9.52
N GLY A 40 -7.64 -0.34 8.58
CA GLY A 40 -8.90 -0.60 7.89
C GLY A 40 -8.88 -1.94 7.17
N TYR A 41 -7.78 -2.24 6.48
CA TYR A 41 -7.65 -3.51 5.80
C TYR A 41 -7.58 -4.67 6.80
N VAL A 42 -6.84 -4.50 7.88
CA VAL A 42 -6.73 -5.53 8.91
C VAL A 42 -8.10 -5.80 9.51
N ASN A 43 -8.82 -4.75 9.83
CA ASN A 43 -10.16 -4.91 10.40
C ASN A 43 -11.14 -5.52 9.40
N GLY A 44 -10.86 -5.37 8.13
CA GLY A 44 -11.70 -5.95 7.08
C GLY A 44 -11.37 -7.38 6.76
N GLY A 45 -10.39 -7.97 7.42
CA GLY A 45 -10.08 -9.37 7.24
C GLY A 45 -8.72 -9.68 6.66
N GLU A 46 -7.94 -8.67 6.30
CA GLU A 46 -6.61 -8.92 5.76
C GLU A 46 -5.66 -9.31 6.89
N ASN A 47 -4.73 -10.18 6.54
CA ASN A 47 -3.74 -10.64 7.52
C ASN A 47 -2.67 -9.57 7.68
N PRO A 48 -2.48 -9.03 8.89
CA PRO A 48 -1.47 -7.99 9.09
C PRO A 48 -0.06 -8.47 8.78
N ASN A 49 0.21 -9.77 8.85
CA ASN A 49 1.52 -10.28 8.51
C ASN A 49 1.81 -10.20 7.03
N ASP A 50 0.77 -10.09 6.22
CA ASP A 50 0.93 -9.99 4.78
C ASP A 50 0.92 -8.54 4.30
N LEU A 51 0.63 -7.61 5.19
CA LEU A 51 0.57 -6.21 4.82
C LEU A 51 1.82 -5.49 5.27
N LYS A 52 2.22 -4.49 4.50
CA LYS A 52 3.39 -3.72 4.84
C LYS A 52 3.21 -2.30 4.34
N ILE A 53 3.47 -1.34 5.22
CA ILE A 53 3.50 0.06 4.83
C ILE A 53 4.94 0.37 4.47
N VAL A 54 5.17 0.79 3.24
CA VAL A 54 6.52 1.07 2.76
C VAL A 54 6.54 2.43 2.11
N TRP A 55 7.73 2.92 1.92
CA TRP A 55 7.96 4.16 1.20
C TRP A 55 7.44 4.00 -0.22
N GLN A 56 6.77 5.01 -0.71
CA GLN A 56 6.23 4.93 -2.06
C GLN A 56 7.32 4.71 -3.09
N ASP A 57 8.48 5.30 -2.86
CA ASP A 57 9.60 5.22 -3.79
C ASP A 57 10.62 4.16 -3.41
N ASP A 58 10.28 3.27 -2.50
CA ASP A 58 11.20 2.23 -2.05
C ASP A 58 11.49 1.27 -3.21
N PRO A 59 12.74 1.16 -3.65
CA PRO A 59 13.05 0.30 -4.79
C PRO A 59 12.85 -1.17 -4.51
N ARG A 60 12.81 -1.56 -3.23
CA ARG A 60 12.58 -2.97 -2.89
C ARG A 60 11.13 -3.37 -3.05
N TYR A 61 10.25 -2.39 -3.18
CA TYR A 61 8.81 -2.65 -3.31
C TYR A 61 8.28 -1.83 -4.46
N PRO A 62 8.61 -2.21 -5.68
CA PRO A 62 8.12 -1.44 -6.84
C PRO A 62 6.61 -1.48 -6.88
N THR A 63 6.05 -0.36 -7.34
CA THR A 63 4.61 -0.28 -7.49
C THR A 63 4.20 -1.11 -8.68
N LEU A 64 3.48 -2.18 -8.41
CA LEU A 64 2.97 -3.08 -9.44
C LEU A 64 1.47 -2.96 -9.45
N GLU A 65 0.86 -3.68 -10.36
CA GLU A 65 -0.58 -3.73 -10.40
C GLU A 65 -1.11 -4.36 -9.12
N PRO A 66 -2.35 -4.09 -8.76
CA PRO A 66 -2.93 -4.71 -7.58
C PRO A 66 -2.81 -6.22 -7.65
N ARG A 67 -2.88 -6.84 -6.48
CA ARG A 67 -2.64 -8.28 -6.34
C ARG A 67 -3.48 -9.07 -7.31
N PRO A 68 -2.97 -10.24 -7.73
CA PRO A 68 -3.73 -11.11 -8.61
C PRO A 68 -5.07 -11.47 -7.97
N GLY A 69 -6.11 -11.44 -8.77
CA GLY A 69 -7.44 -11.73 -8.27
C GLY A 69 -8.16 -10.54 -7.71
N PHE A 70 -7.48 -9.43 -7.51
CA PHE A 70 -8.13 -8.22 -7.03
C PHE A 70 -8.91 -7.62 -8.18
N ILE A 71 -10.17 -7.35 -7.94
CA ILE A 71 -11.02 -6.74 -8.94
C ILE A 71 -11.39 -5.37 -8.44
N PRO A 72 -10.83 -4.32 -9.01
CA PRO A 72 -11.17 -2.97 -8.55
C PRO A 72 -12.63 -2.68 -8.82
N PRO A 73 -13.21 -1.78 -8.05
CA PRO A 73 -14.60 -1.39 -8.29
C PRO A 73 -14.72 -0.90 -9.71
N THR A 74 -15.72 -1.39 -10.36
CA THR A 74 -15.95 -0.97 -11.72
C THR A 74 -16.45 0.43 -11.72
N SER A 75 -15.88 1.18 -12.52
CA SER A 75 -16.37 2.53 -12.63
C SER A 75 -17.18 2.66 -13.86
#